data_7b4ed4730a08a912b3ce252fa3a0394b
#
_entry.id   7b4ed4730a08a912b3ce252fa3a0394b
#
_cell.length_a   1.000
_cell.length_b   1.000
_cell.length_c   1.000
_cell.angle_alpha   90.00
_cell.angle_beta   90.00
_cell.angle_gamma   90.00
#
_symmetry.space_group_name_H-M   'P 1'
#
loop_
_entity.id
_entity.type
_entity.pdbx_description
1 polymer ?
#
loop_
_entity_poly.entity_id
_entity_poly.type
_entity_poly.pdbx_seq_one_letter_code
_entity_poly.pdbx_strand_id
1 'polypeptide(L)'
;IVMQMKNRYCNRSKISEAKFREIIKYFSLDLEAKKISELTKISRPTINKILEKIRGRMAEYCEEDAKFSGVVEVDESYFGPRRVRGKRGRGAANKIPVFGILKREGKVFTKIVKGCSKKELMSIIKGKVLEGSTVNSDGWKSYDGLILDGYKHHRVYHSKNEFARGKSHINGIENFWGIAKVRLSKFRGIHKSHFYLHLKECEFRFNYRNENLNAIILKILRKNPLKLS
;
A
#
# COMPACT_ATOMS: atom_id res chain seq x y z
N ILE A 1 42.65 2.81 -16.89
CA ILE A 1 41.82 2.89 -15.66
C ILE A 1 40.39 3.14 -16.09
N VAL A 2 39.55 2.09 -16.11
CA VAL A 2 38.11 2.23 -16.42
C VAL A 2 37.52 2.97 -15.24
N MET A 3 37.15 4.23 -15.42
CA MET A 3 36.37 4.98 -14.45
C MET A 3 35.05 4.23 -14.23
N GLN A 4 34.91 3.60 -13.08
CA GLN A 4 33.69 2.90 -12.67
C GLN A 4 32.60 3.96 -12.54
N MET A 5 31.70 4.04 -13.53
CA MET A 5 30.61 5.02 -13.55
C MET A 5 29.79 4.86 -12.27
N LYS A 6 29.75 5.92 -11.48
CA LYS A 6 29.06 5.98 -10.18
C LYS A 6 27.56 5.69 -10.38
N ASN A 7 27.04 4.66 -9.72
CA ASN A 7 25.60 4.35 -9.78
C ASN A 7 24.76 5.49 -9.19
N ARG A 8 23.99 6.18 -10.02
CA ARG A 8 23.16 7.34 -9.65
C ARG A 8 21.96 7.00 -8.76
N TYR A 9 21.60 5.74 -8.67
CA TYR A 9 20.44 5.26 -7.92
C TYR A 9 20.81 4.62 -6.58
N CYS A 10 22.10 4.30 -6.39
CA CYS A 10 22.58 3.62 -5.20
C CYS A 10 24.00 4.06 -4.85
N ASN A 11 24.13 4.80 -3.75
CA ASN A 11 25.40 5.30 -3.28
C ASN A 11 26.29 4.17 -2.76
N ARG A 12 27.60 4.24 -3.05
CA ARG A 12 28.61 3.28 -2.61
C ARG A 12 28.27 1.81 -2.97
N SER A 13 27.57 1.61 -4.08
CA SER A 13 27.21 0.28 -4.55
C SER A 13 28.33 -0.34 -5.38
N LYS A 14 28.59 -1.65 -5.15
CA LYS A 14 29.42 -2.47 -6.03
C LYS A 14 28.69 -2.93 -7.28
N ILE A 15 27.36 -2.70 -7.35
CA ILE A 15 26.50 -3.07 -8.50
C ILE A 15 26.54 -1.92 -9.50
N SER A 16 26.86 -2.21 -10.75
CA SER A 16 26.86 -1.23 -11.83
C SER A 16 25.46 -0.61 -12.02
N GLU A 17 25.40 0.60 -12.53
CA GLU A 17 24.11 1.26 -12.82
C GLU A 17 23.24 0.45 -13.78
N ALA A 18 23.83 -0.12 -14.83
CA ALA A 18 23.10 -0.96 -15.80
C ALA A 18 22.43 -2.16 -15.09
N LYS A 19 23.18 -2.86 -14.23
CA LYS A 19 22.66 -4.01 -13.49
C LYS A 19 21.61 -3.62 -12.47
N PHE A 20 21.76 -2.45 -11.86
CA PHE A 20 20.76 -1.90 -10.94
C PHE A 20 19.45 -1.56 -11.66
N ARG A 21 19.52 -0.96 -12.84
CA ARG A 21 18.33 -0.67 -13.67
C ARG A 21 17.63 -1.96 -14.11
N GLU A 22 18.37 -3.03 -14.38
CA GLU A 22 17.83 -4.34 -14.68
C GLU A 22 17.02 -4.91 -13.49
N ILE A 23 17.55 -4.78 -12.25
CA ILE A 23 16.81 -5.15 -11.02
C ILE A 23 15.49 -4.38 -10.93
N ILE A 24 15.53 -3.05 -11.13
CA ILE A 24 14.32 -2.21 -11.07
C ILE A 24 13.31 -2.62 -12.14
N LYS A 25 13.75 -2.92 -13.36
CA LYS A 25 12.89 -3.42 -14.43
C LYS A 25 12.15 -4.68 -14.01
N TYR A 26 12.84 -5.69 -13.48
CA TYR A 26 12.21 -6.94 -13.04
C TYR A 26 11.32 -6.74 -11.81
N PHE A 27 11.73 -5.89 -10.88
CA PHE A 27 10.90 -5.54 -9.73
C PHE A 27 9.61 -4.81 -10.15
N SER A 28 9.65 -3.91 -11.13
CA SER A 28 8.46 -3.22 -11.64
C SER A 28 7.45 -4.19 -12.26
N LEU A 29 7.92 -5.30 -12.83
CA LEU A 29 7.11 -6.42 -13.35
C LEU A 29 6.59 -7.35 -12.24
N ASP A 30 6.80 -7.01 -10.97
CA ASP A 30 6.37 -7.77 -9.80
C ASP A 30 7.01 -9.18 -9.67
N LEU A 31 8.23 -9.36 -10.21
CA LEU A 31 8.99 -10.60 -10.04
C LEU A 31 9.51 -10.74 -8.61
N GLU A 32 9.55 -11.98 -8.13
CA GLU A 32 10.09 -12.31 -6.81
C GLU A 32 11.62 -12.20 -6.76
N ALA A 33 12.16 -11.92 -5.56
CA ALA A 33 13.61 -11.78 -5.34
C ALA A 33 14.41 -13.00 -5.81
N LYS A 34 13.86 -14.22 -5.70
CA LYS A 34 14.50 -15.44 -6.20
C LYS A 34 14.67 -15.35 -7.73
N LYS A 35 13.60 -14.99 -8.44
CA LYS A 35 13.63 -14.90 -9.91
C LYS A 35 14.56 -13.78 -10.40
N ILE A 36 14.52 -12.61 -9.71
CA ILE A 36 15.43 -11.49 -10.00
C ILE A 36 16.89 -11.91 -9.79
N SER A 37 17.20 -12.66 -8.72
CA SER A 37 18.54 -13.19 -8.46
C SER A 37 19.02 -14.12 -9.58
N GLU A 38 18.16 -15.02 -10.04
CA GLU A 38 18.46 -15.94 -11.16
C GLU A 38 18.78 -15.20 -12.47
N LEU A 39 17.97 -14.16 -12.79
CA LEU A 39 18.11 -13.39 -14.03
C LEU A 39 19.33 -12.46 -13.99
N THR A 40 19.58 -11.80 -12.85
CA THR A 40 20.63 -10.80 -12.73
C THR A 40 22.00 -11.38 -12.33
N LYS A 41 22.04 -12.65 -11.90
CA LYS A 41 23.23 -13.31 -11.32
C LYS A 41 23.77 -12.61 -10.07
N ILE A 42 22.90 -11.86 -9.35
CA ILE A 42 23.22 -11.24 -8.07
C ILE A 42 22.62 -12.11 -6.96
N SER A 43 23.35 -12.26 -5.84
CA SER A 43 22.91 -13.10 -4.74
C SER A 43 21.52 -12.68 -4.19
N ARG A 44 20.67 -13.65 -3.84
CA ARG A 44 19.33 -13.40 -3.30
C ARG A 44 19.32 -12.51 -2.05
N PRO A 45 20.25 -12.64 -1.08
CA PRO A 45 20.32 -11.72 0.05
C PRO A 45 20.55 -10.26 -0.38
N THR A 46 21.40 -10.02 -1.36
CA THR A 46 21.64 -8.69 -1.93
C THR A 46 20.39 -8.14 -2.60
N ILE A 47 19.70 -8.96 -3.41
CA ILE A 47 18.42 -8.56 -4.02
C ILE A 47 17.40 -8.21 -2.94
N ASN A 48 17.21 -9.06 -1.92
CA ASN A 48 16.28 -8.78 -0.83
C ASN A 48 16.57 -7.43 -0.15
N LYS A 49 17.85 -7.13 0.16
CA LYS A 49 18.26 -5.85 0.76
C LYS A 49 17.91 -4.67 -0.15
N ILE A 50 18.13 -4.80 -1.46
CA ILE A 50 17.79 -3.75 -2.43
C ILE A 50 16.28 -3.55 -2.48
N LEU A 51 15.49 -4.63 -2.62
CA LEU A 51 14.03 -4.55 -2.71
C LEU A 51 13.41 -3.97 -1.43
N GLU A 52 13.95 -4.29 -0.25
CA GLU A 52 13.51 -3.69 1.01
C GLU A 52 13.72 -2.18 1.01
N LYS A 53 14.89 -1.71 0.59
CA LYS A 53 15.20 -0.27 0.50
C LYS A 53 14.33 0.45 -0.55
N ILE A 54 14.03 -0.20 -1.68
CA ILE A 54 13.11 0.34 -2.68
C ILE A 54 11.70 0.49 -2.10
N ARG A 55 11.20 -0.53 -1.37
CA ARG A 55 9.92 -0.45 -0.67
C ARG A 55 9.88 0.70 0.34
N GLY A 56 10.99 0.94 1.05
CA GLY A 56 11.12 2.10 1.93
C GLY A 56 10.90 3.42 1.18
N ARG A 57 11.54 3.60 0.02
CA ARG A 57 11.35 4.80 -0.82
C ARG A 57 9.94 4.92 -1.37
N MET A 58 9.30 3.80 -1.75
CA MET A 58 7.88 3.80 -2.14
C MET A 58 6.98 4.22 -0.98
N ALA A 59 7.24 3.72 0.23
CA ALA A 59 6.47 4.09 1.42
C ALA A 59 6.59 5.58 1.72
N GLU A 60 7.79 6.14 1.74
CA GLU A 60 8.03 7.57 1.90
C GLU A 60 7.26 8.39 0.86
N TYR A 61 7.33 7.98 -0.40
CA TYR A 61 6.66 8.65 -1.51
C TYR A 61 5.12 8.62 -1.39
N CYS A 62 4.53 7.51 -0.91
CA CYS A 62 3.09 7.42 -0.66
C CYS A 62 2.64 8.29 0.53
N GLU A 63 3.48 8.48 1.54
CA GLU A 63 3.14 9.33 2.69
C GLU A 63 3.15 10.83 2.35
N GLU A 64 3.95 11.25 1.35
CA GLU A 64 4.04 12.63 0.87
C GLU A 64 2.82 13.06 0.03
N ASP A 65 1.94 12.15 -0.38
CA ASP A 65 0.75 12.46 -1.18
C ASP A 65 -0.18 13.46 -0.45
N ALA A 66 -0.70 14.42 -1.23
CA ALA A 66 -1.63 15.43 -0.75
C ALA A 66 -2.91 14.80 -0.17
N LYS A 67 -3.63 15.57 0.65
CA LYS A 67 -4.95 15.17 1.17
C LYS A 67 -5.93 14.93 0.02
N PHE A 68 -6.81 13.96 0.21
CA PHE A 68 -7.87 13.64 -0.73
C PHE A 68 -9.02 14.62 -0.62
N SER A 69 -9.62 14.96 -1.75
CA SER A 69 -10.82 15.81 -1.87
C SER A 69 -11.89 15.12 -2.71
N GLY A 70 -13.14 15.54 -2.53
CA GLY A 70 -14.26 15.01 -3.29
C GLY A 70 -14.86 13.76 -2.67
N VAL A 71 -15.13 12.71 -3.45
CA VAL A 71 -15.72 11.46 -2.96
C VAL A 71 -14.64 10.47 -2.58
N VAL A 72 -14.64 10.03 -1.33
CA VAL A 72 -13.73 8.99 -0.83
C VAL A 72 -14.50 7.80 -0.28
N GLU A 73 -13.90 6.64 -0.35
CA GLU A 73 -14.37 5.37 0.23
C GLU A 73 -13.44 5.00 1.37
N VAL A 74 -13.97 4.59 2.50
CA VAL A 74 -13.20 4.15 3.66
C VAL A 74 -13.65 2.76 4.12
N ASP A 75 -12.69 1.92 4.46
CA ASP A 75 -12.96 0.55 4.93
C ASP A 75 -11.76 -0.01 5.69
N GLU A 76 -11.96 -1.05 6.49
CA GLU A 76 -10.94 -1.79 7.18
C GLU A 76 -10.75 -3.18 6.59
N SER A 77 -9.50 -3.62 6.54
CA SER A 77 -9.18 -4.99 6.17
C SER A 77 -8.19 -5.62 7.13
N TYR A 78 -8.29 -6.93 7.30
CA TYR A 78 -7.50 -7.70 8.23
C TYR A 78 -6.57 -8.63 7.47
N PHE A 79 -5.26 -8.52 7.73
CA PHE A 79 -4.22 -9.32 7.09
C PHE A 79 -3.58 -10.28 8.09
N GLY A 80 -3.35 -11.52 7.67
CA GLY A 80 -2.75 -12.56 8.51
C GLY A 80 -3.16 -13.97 8.10
N PRO A 81 -2.84 -14.98 8.89
CA PRO A 81 -3.10 -16.38 8.54
C PRO A 81 -4.59 -16.66 8.32
N ARG A 82 -4.89 -17.54 7.36
CA ARG A 82 -6.26 -17.81 6.89
C ARG A 82 -7.20 -18.40 7.95
N ARG A 83 -6.71 -19.17 8.90
CA ARG A 83 -7.48 -19.71 10.04
C ARG A 83 -6.57 -20.28 11.13
N VAL A 84 -6.82 -19.91 12.37
CA VAL A 84 -6.48 -20.74 13.52
C VAL A 84 -7.76 -21.51 13.85
N ARG A 85 -7.71 -22.88 13.95
CA ARG A 85 -8.86 -23.70 14.36
C ARG A 85 -9.51 -23.10 15.61
N GLY A 86 -10.84 -22.95 15.58
CA GLY A 86 -11.64 -22.59 16.75
C GLY A 86 -12.01 -21.12 16.93
N LYS A 87 -11.37 -20.14 16.25
CA LYS A 87 -11.73 -18.71 16.38
C LYS A 87 -12.19 -18.12 15.05
N ARG A 88 -13.45 -17.68 14.99
CA ARG A 88 -14.07 -17.03 13.82
C ARG A 88 -14.16 -15.51 14.04
N GLY A 89 -14.16 -14.70 12.96
CA GLY A 89 -14.47 -13.27 12.98
C GLY A 89 -13.28 -12.33 13.04
N ARG A 90 -13.56 -11.05 13.24
CA ARG A 90 -12.59 -9.93 13.30
C ARG A 90 -11.56 -10.07 14.42
N GLY A 91 -11.91 -10.77 15.48
CA GLY A 91 -11.06 -11.05 16.67
C GLY A 91 -10.14 -12.26 16.55
N ALA A 92 -9.97 -12.89 15.37
CA ALA A 92 -9.02 -13.99 15.21
C ALA A 92 -7.59 -13.50 15.53
N ALA A 93 -6.97 -14.11 16.54
CA ALA A 93 -5.64 -13.74 17.03
C ALA A 93 -4.61 -13.64 15.90
N ASN A 94 -3.72 -12.64 15.96
CA ASN A 94 -2.61 -12.40 15.05
C ASN A 94 -2.93 -11.77 13.67
N LYS A 95 -4.13 -11.26 13.42
CA LYS A 95 -4.39 -10.45 12.23
C LYS A 95 -3.94 -9.00 12.46
N ILE A 96 -3.39 -8.40 11.41
CA ILE A 96 -2.98 -7.00 11.40
C ILE A 96 -4.14 -6.19 10.80
N PRO A 97 -4.80 -5.32 11.58
CA PRO A 97 -5.84 -4.44 11.04
C PRO A 97 -5.21 -3.31 10.24
N VAL A 98 -5.77 -3.05 9.08
CA VAL A 98 -5.35 -1.99 8.17
C VAL A 98 -6.57 -1.16 7.82
N PHE A 99 -6.46 0.14 7.95
CA PHE A 99 -7.44 1.11 7.50
C PHE A 99 -7.05 1.66 6.13
N GLY A 100 -8.00 1.80 5.22
CA GLY A 100 -7.81 2.33 3.88
C GLY A 100 -8.75 3.49 3.58
N ILE A 101 -8.24 4.45 2.84
CA ILE A 101 -8.99 5.56 2.24
C ILE A 101 -8.71 5.54 0.75
N LEU A 102 -9.75 5.40 -0.07
CA LEU A 102 -9.63 5.45 -1.53
C LEU A 102 -10.37 6.68 -2.06
N LYS A 103 -9.66 7.55 -2.77
CA LYS A 103 -10.28 8.57 -3.60
C LYS A 103 -10.90 7.90 -4.82
N ARG A 104 -12.19 8.11 -5.06
CA ARG A 104 -12.87 7.50 -6.20
C ARG A 104 -12.18 7.84 -7.52
N GLU A 105 -11.96 6.81 -8.36
CA GLU A 105 -11.20 6.89 -9.62
C GLU A 105 -9.73 7.35 -9.47
N GLY A 106 -9.22 7.33 -8.25
CA GLY A 106 -7.89 7.84 -7.93
C GLY A 106 -7.01 6.90 -7.14
N LYS A 107 -6.34 7.49 -6.16
CA LYS A 107 -5.35 6.84 -5.30
C LYS A 107 -5.97 6.26 -4.04
N VAL A 108 -5.30 5.29 -3.45
CA VAL A 108 -5.56 4.73 -2.12
C VAL A 108 -4.46 5.17 -1.16
N PHE A 109 -4.83 5.37 0.10
CA PHE A 109 -3.93 5.51 1.24
C PHE A 109 -4.24 4.40 2.24
N THR A 110 -3.20 3.76 2.79
CA THR A 110 -3.35 2.68 3.78
C THR A 110 -2.55 2.97 5.04
N LYS A 111 -3.11 2.58 6.19
CA LYS A 111 -2.46 2.71 7.49
C LYS A 111 -2.72 1.48 8.36
N ILE A 112 -1.65 0.92 8.93
CA ILE A 112 -1.78 -0.10 9.97
C ILE A 112 -2.31 0.60 11.22
N VAL A 113 -3.37 0.06 11.81
CA VAL A 113 -4.01 0.59 13.02
C VAL A 113 -3.88 -0.41 14.17
N LYS A 114 -3.95 0.07 15.41
CA LYS A 114 -3.90 -0.80 16.60
C LYS A 114 -5.24 -1.49 16.85
N GLY A 115 -6.31 -0.74 16.62
CA GLY A 115 -7.69 -1.19 16.69
C GLY A 115 -8.51 -0.24 15.82
N CYS A 116 -9.69 -0.61 15.43
CA CYS A 116 -10.51 0.23 14.56
C CYS A 116 -11.43 1.12 15.42
N SER A 117 -10.90 1.79 16.45
CA SER A 117 -11.71 2.69 17.28
C SER A 117 -12.09 3.96 16.52
N LYS A 118 -13.26 4.53 16.84
CA LYS A 118 -13.73 5.79 16.26
C LYS A 118 -12.66 6.89 16.32
N LYS A 119 -12.03 7.08 17.49
CA LYS A 119 -11.01 8.10 17.70
C LYS A 119 -9.80 7.93 16.77
N GLU A 120 -9.33 6.70 16.60
CA GLU A 120 -8.19 6.39 15.74
C GLU A 120 -8.52 6.62 14.26
N LEU A 121 -9.66 6.08 13.77
CA LEU A 121 -10.07 6.21 12.37
C LEU A 121 -10.39 7.67 12.00
N MET A 122 -11.09 8.40 12.87
CA MET A 122 -11.38 9.83 12.67
C MET A 122 -10.12 10.67 12.56
N SER A 123 -9.11 10.40 13.40
CA SER A 123 -7.82 11.09 13.34
C SER A 123 -7.12 10.89 11.98
N ILE A 124 -7.19 9.67 11.42
CA ILE A 124 -6.61 9.37 10.11
C ILE A 124 -7.39 10.07 8.98
N ILE A 125 -8.73 10.05 9.04
CA ILE A 125 -9.57 10.72 8.04
C ILE A 125 -9.27 12.21 8.03
N LYS A 126 -9.30 12.90 9.19
CA LYS A 126 -8.96 14.33 9.29
C LYS A 126 -7.55 14.65 8.78
N GLY A 127 -6.61 13.73 8.97
CA GLY A 127 -5.23 13.88 8.48
C GLY A 127 -5.10 13.77 6.95
N LYS A 128 -5.92 12.96 6.29
CA LYS A 128 -5.76 12.58 4.87
C LYS A 128 -6.92 13.00 3.96
N VAL A 129 -8.04 13.49 4.49
CA VAL A 129 -9.21 13.93 3.71
C VAL A 129 -9.50 15.40 4.04
N LEU A 130 -9.79 16.20 3.01
CA LEU A 130 -10.19 17.59 3.19
C LEU A 130 -11.65 17.67 3.68
N GLU A 131 -11.92 18.61 4.58
CA GLU A 131 -13.27 18.92 5.04
C GLU A 131 -14.18 19.27 3.84
N GLY A 132 -15.48 19.03 3.97
CA GLY A 132 -16.44 19.18 2.88
C GLY A 132 -16.48 18.00 1.90
N SER A 133 -15.53 17.05 1.99
CA SER A 133 -15.53 15.85 1.17
C SER A 133 -16.67 14.90 1.55
N THR A 134 -17.10 14.09 0.60
CA THR A 134 -18.08 13.00 0.81
C THR A 134 -17.36 11.72 1.18
N VAL A 135 -17.64 11.16 2.35
CA VAL A 135 -17.07 9.90 2.83
C VAL A 135 -18.12 8.79 2.74
N ASN A 136 -17.84 7.77 1.94
CA ASN A 136 -18.63 6.54 1.88
C ASN A 136 -17.97 5.48 2.77
N SER A 137 -18.73 4.87 3.69
CA SER A 137 -18.24 3.79 4.54
C SER A 137 -19.27 2.64 4.58
N ASP A 138 -18.86 1.49 5.13
CA ASP A 138 -19.82 0.50 5.59
C ASP A 138 -20.67 1.03 6.76
N GLY A 139 -21.69 0.26 7.17
CA GLY A 139 -22.61 0.64 8.25
C GLY A 139 -22.01 0.63 9.66
N TRP A 140 -20.69 0.59 9.84
CA TRP A 140 -20.08 0.44 11.16
C TRP A 140 -20.13 1.73 11.99
N LYS A 141 -20.44 1.57 13.30
CA LYS A 141 -20.63 2.69 14.25
C LYS A 141 -19.40 3.58 14.45
N SER A 142 -18.20 3.11 14.11
CA SER A 142 -16.96 3.90 14.20
C SER A 142 -16.99 5.17 13.34
N TYR A 143 -17.88 5.25 12.36
CA TYR A 143 -18.03 6.40 11.47
C TYR A 143 -19.09 7.41 11.90
N ASP A 144 -19.77 7.19 13.05
CA ASP A 144 -20.88 8.00 13.55
C ASP A 144 -20.43 9.40 14.05
N GLY A 145 -19.55 10.03 13.50
CA GLY A 145 -19.10 11.37 13.89
C GLY A 145 -18.66 12.21 12.72
N LEU A 146 -18.60 11.60 11.52
CA LEU A 146 -18.10 12.29 10.34
C LEU A 146 -18.88 13.55 9.99
N ILE A 147 -20.21 13.55 10.17
CA ILE A 147 -21.07 14.71 9.87
C ILE A 147 -20.73 15.87 10.81
N LEU A 148 -20.46 15.59 12.10
CA LEU A 148 -20.10 16.61 13.10
C LEU A 148 -18.70 17.21 12.83
N ASP A 149 -17.86 16.50 12.09
CA ASP A 149 -16.51 16.89 11.71
C ASP A 149 -16.43 17.54 10.31
N GLY A 150 -17.58 18.00 9.76
CA GLY A 150 -17.63 18.74 8.48
C GLY A 150 -17.59 17.89 7.22
N TYR A 151 -17.82 16.57 7.31
CA TYR A 151 -17.88 15.66 6.15
C TYR A 151 -19.31 15.33 5.78
N LYS A 152 -19.57 15.14 4.47
CA LYS A 152 -20.80 14.49 3.98
C LYS A 152 -20.61 12.98 4.11
N HIS A 153 -21.42 12.30 4.93
CA HIS A 153 -21.27 10.87 5.20
C HIS A 153 -22.41 10.06 4.60
N HIS A 154 -22.09 9.05 3.79
CA HIS A 154 -23.03 8.07 3.26
C HIS A 154 -22.64 6.67 3.72
N ARG A 155 -23.61 5.96 4.33
CA ARG A 155 -23.44 4.57 4.78
C ARG A 155 -24.00 3.61 3.74
N VAL A 156 -23.23 2.57 3.43
CA VAL A 156 -23.64 1.47 2.56
C VAL A 156 -23.94 0.25 3.42
N TYR A 157 -25.16 -0.26 3.39
CA TYR A 157 -25.58 -1.41 4.16
C TYR A 157 -25.62 -2.67 3.29
N HIS A 158 -24.62 -3.54 3.38
CA HIS A 158 -24.57 -4.81 2.65
C HIS A 158 -25.69 -5.80 3.04
N SER A 159 -26.24 -5.69 4.28
CA SER A 159 -27.28 -6.61 4.81
C SER A 159 -28.66 -6.44 4.16
N LYS A 160 -28.89 -5.37 3.41
CA LYS A 160 -30.20 -5.06 2.79
C LYS A 160 -30.21 -5.28 1.27
N ASN A 161 -29.29 -6.06 0.70
CA ASN A 161 -29.06 -6.17 -0.76
C ASN A 161 -28.91 -4.79 -1.47
N GLU A 162 -28.59 -3.74 -0.70
CA GLU A 162 -28.27 -2.42 -1.22
C GLU A 162 -26.81 -2.41 -1.67
N PHE A 163 -26.51 -3.00 -2.84
CA PHE A 163 -25.18 -2.95 -3.43
C PHE A 163 -24.78 -1.55 -3.87
N ALA A 164 -25.71 -0.65 -4.06
CA ALA A 164 -25.50 0.78 -4.27
C ALA A 164 -26.82 1.55 -4.11
N ARG A 165 -26.83 2.64 -3.37
CA ARG A 165 -27.84 3.71 -3.49
C ARG A 165 -27.31 4.75 -4.48
N GLY A 166 -27.61 4.57 -5.77
CA GLY A 166 -27.08 5.46 -6.81
C GLY A 166 -25.53 5.45 -6.87
N LYS A 167 -24.90 6.59 -6.57
CA LYS A 167 -23.43 6.76 -6.58
C LYS A 167 -22.75 6.38 -5.26
N SER A 168 -23.47 5.93 -4.21
CA SER A 168 -22.89 5.62 -2.90
C SER A 168 -22.54 4.12 -2.83
N HIS A 169 -21.25 3.79 -2.90
CA HIS A 169 -20.71 2.43 -2.78
C HIS A 169 -19.27 2.48 -2.25
N ILE A 170 -18.75 1.33 -1.81
CA ILE A 170 -17.36 1.15 -1.36
C ILE A 170 -16.60 0.09 -2.18
N ASN A 171 -17.12 -0.23 -3.37
CA ASN A 171 -16.57 -1.29 -4.23
C ASN A 171 -15.11 -1.03 -4.65
N GLY A 172 -14.72 0.23 -4.72
CA GLY A 172 -13.35 0.61 -5.09
C GLY A 172 -12.33 0.18 -4.04
N ILE A 173 -12.59 0.48 -2.77
CA ILE A 173 -11.69 0.08 -1.67
C ILE A 173 -11.72 -1.42 -1.43
N GLU A 174 -12.88 -2.08 -1.57
CA GLU A 174 -12.99 -3.54 -1.50
C GLU A 174 -12.18 -4.24 -2.60
N ASN A 175 -12.25 -3.71 -3.83
CA ASN A 175 -11.44 -4.21 -4.95
C ASN A 175 -9.93 -4.07 -4.65
N PHE A 176 -9.49 -2.92 -4.13
CA PHE A 176 -8.11 -2.75 -3.69
C PHE A 176 -7.69 -3.81 -2.66
N TRP A 177 -8.55 -4.11 -1.67
CA TRP A 177 -8.25 -5.16 -0.69
C TRP A 177 -8.12 -6.54 -1.33
N GLY A 178 -8.97 -6.85 -2.30
CA GLY A 178 -8.89 -8.09 -3.08
C GLY A 178 -7.53 -8.20 -3.78
N ILE A 179 -7.13 -7.18 -4.54
CA ILE A 179 -5.84 -7.11 -5.23
C ILE A 179 -4.67 -7.24 -4.24
N ALA A 180 -4.68 -6.49 -3.14
CA ALA A 180 -3.62 -6.53 -2.15
C ALA A 180 -3.49 -7.91 -1.51
N LYS A 181 -4.59 -8.56 -1.13
CA LYS A 181 -4.59 -9.91 -0.54
C LYS A 181 -4.06 -10.97 -1.52
N VAL A 182 -4.48 -10.93 -2.77
CA VAL A 182 -3.98 -11.84 -3.82
C VAL A 182 -2.48 -11.63 -4.00
N ARG A 183 -2.02 -10.39 -4.15
CA ARG A 183 -0.60 -10.10 -4.33
C ARG A 183 0.25 -10.55 -3.13
N LEU A 184 -0.21 -10.29 -1.91
CA LEU A 184 0.54 -10.65 -0.69
C LEU A 184 0.56 -12.16 -0.43
N SER A 185 -0.40 -12.92 -0.94
CA SER A 185 -0.47 -14.38 -0.75
C SER A 185 0.72 -15.13 -1.40
N LYS A 186 1.30 -14.58 -2.48
CA LYS A 186 2.47 -15.18 -3.15
C LYS A 186 3.70 -15.30 -2.24
N PHE A 187 3.82 -14.47 -1.22
CA PHE A 187 4.97 -14.50 -0.31
C PHE A 187 4.87 -15.60 0.75
N ARG A 188 3.75 -16.40 0.80
CA ARG A 188 3.54 -17.53 1.72
C ARG A 188 3.77 -17.20 3.20
N GLY A 189 3.55 -15.96 3.57
CA GLY A 189 3.78 -15.40 4.90
C GLY A 189 4.84 -14.30 4.89
N ILE A 190 4.45 -13.15 5.43
CA ILE A 190 5.33 -11.99 5.59
C ILE A 190 5.49 -11.76 7.08
N HIS A 191 6.73 -11.68 7.56
CA HIS A 191 6.99 -11.35 8.95
C HIS A 191 6.40 -9.97 9.29
N LYS A 192 5.82 -9.81 10.49
CA LYS A 192 5.11 -8.60 10.89
C LYS A 192 5.94 -7.32 10.72
N SER A 193 7.26 -7.39 10.98
CA SER A 193 8.18 -6.25 10.82
C SER A 193 8.31 -5.75 9.37
N HIS A 194 8.11 -6.63 8.39
CA HIS A 194 8.20 -6.28 6.97
C HIS A 194 6.84 -6.01 6.33
N PHE A 195 5.74 -6.30 7.04
CA PHE A 195 4.39 -6.19 6.49
C PHE A 195 4.07 -4.78 6.00
N TYR A 196 4.45 -3.75 6.77
CA TYR A 196 4.25 -2.35 6.39
C TYR A 196 4.82 -2.02 5.01
N LEU A 197 6.06 -2.43 4.74
CA LEU A 197 6.72 -2.16 3.45
C LEU A 197 6.03 -2.86 2.28
N HIS A 198 5.55 -4.09 2.49
CA HIS A 198 4.81 -4.82 1.47
C HIS A 198 3.41 -4.24 1.23
N LEU A 199 2.75 -3.77 2.28
CA LEU A 199 1.47 -3.07 2.18
C LEU A 199 1.63 -1.76 1.37
N LYS A 200 2.64 -0.96 1.69
CA LYS A 200 2.94 0.28 0.96
C LYS A 200 3.37 0.03 -0.49
N GLU A 201 4.00 -1.09 -0.78
CA GLU A 201 4.23 -1.51 -2.16
C GLU A 201 2.92 -1.83 -2.89
N CYS A 202 1.92 -2.46 -2.23
CA CYS A 202 0.59 -2.67 -2.83
C CYS A 202 -0.10 -1.33 -3.12
N GLU A 203 -0.07 -0.41 -2.16
CA GLU A 203 -0.60 0.96 -2.30
C GLU A 203 0.05 1.69 -3.47
N PHE A 204 1.39 1.72 -3.53
CA PHE A 204 2.14 2.35 -4.61
C PHE A 204 1.79 1.77 -5.99
N ARG A 205 1.78 0.44 -6.12
CA ARG A 205 1.44 -0.23 -7.38
C ARG A 205 0.00 0.05 -7.83
N PHE A 206 -0.93 0.12 -6.90
CA PHE A 206 -2.32 0.48 -7.20
C PHE A 206 -2.43 1.95 -7.65
N ASN A 207 -1.76 2.86 -6.95
CA ASN A 207 -1.80 4.30 -7.21
C ASN A 207 -1.22 4.67 -8.59
N TYR A 208 -0.25 3.89 -9.06
CA TYR A 208 0.44 4.11 -10.34
C TYR A 208 0.19 2.99 -11.36
N ARG A 209 -0.95 2.27 -11.24
CA ARG A 209 -1.28 1.10 -12.08
C ARG A 209 -1.40 1.39 -13.57
N ASN A 210 -1.69 2.63 -13.94
CA ASN A 210 -1.83 3.10 -15.32
C ASN A 210 -0.55 3.78 -15.85
N GLU A 211 0.54 3.74 -15.07
CA GLU A 211 1.78 4.44 -15.39
C GLU A 211 2.95 3.46 -15.53
N ASN A 212 4.06 3.95 -16.09
CA ASN A 212 5.29 3.15 -16.18
C ASN A 212 6.01 3.10 -14.83
N LEU A 213 5.73 2.06 -14.04
CA LEU A 213 6.31 1.85 -12.71
C LEU A 213 7.84 1.88 -12.71
N ASN A 214 8.49 1.29 -13.74
CA ASN A 214 9.94 1.31 -13.85
C ASN A 214 10.49 2.75 -13.93
N ALA A 215 9.86 3.58 -14.74
CA ALA A 215 10.26 4.99 -14.90
C ALA A 215 10.05 5.79 -13.60
N ILE A 216 8.91 5.58 -12.92
CA ILE A 216 8.60 6.27 -11.66
C ILE A 216 9.60 5.87 -10.57
N ILE A 217 9.86 4.57 -10.39
CA ILE A 217 10.82 4.08 -9.38
C ILE A 217 12.20 4.66 -9.65
N LEU A 218 12.67 4.62 -10.89
CA LEU A 218 13.96 5.22 -11.25
C LEU A 218 14.00 6.72 -10.97
N LYS A 219 12.92 7.47 -11.23
CA LYS A 219 12.81 8.90 -10.91
C LYS A 219 12.91 9.17 -9.41
N ILE A 220 12.20 8.40 -8.60
CA ILE A 220 12.26 8.47 -7.12
C ILE A 220 13.68 8.21 -6.62
N LEU A 221 14.30 7.12 -7.09
CA LEU A 221 15.64 6.70 -6.68
C LEU A 221 16.73 7.65 -7.18
N ARG A 222 16.53 8.34 -8.30
CA ARG A 222 17.47 9.36 -8.77
C ARG A 222 17.44 10.60 -7.88
N LYS A 223 16.24 10.99 -7.40
CA LYS A 223 16.07 12.11 -6.45
C LYS A 223 16.62 11.76 -5.06
N ASN A 224 16.42 10.51 -4.64
CA ASN A 224 16.78 10.00 -3.31
C ASN A 224 17.50 8.65 -3.42
N PRO A 225 18.82 8.61 -3.76
CA PRO A 225 19.54 7.36 -3.96
C PRO A 225 19.57 6.47 -2.73
N LEU A 226 19.56 5.15 -2.97
CA LEU A 226 19.65 4.16 -1.89
C LEU A 226 21.05 4.20 -1.23
N LYS A 227 21.11 3.79 0.04
CA LYS A 227 22.34 3.45 0.77
C LYS A 227 22.24 1.98 1.17
N LEU A 228 23.17 1.14 0.70
CA LEU A 228 23.19 -0.30 0.97
C LEU A 228 24.11 -0.69 2.15
N SER A 229 24.78 0.27 2.71
CA SER A 229 25.57 0.09 3.95
C SER A 229 24.69 -0.15 5.14
#